data_887faf1461ad7d66ab6c863b568a3a0b
#
_entry.id   887faf1461ad7d66ab6c863b568a3a0b
#
_cell.length_a   1.000
_cell.length_b   1.000
_cell.length_c   1.000
_cell.angle_alpha   90.00
_cell.angle_beta   90.00
_cell.angle_gamma   90.00
#
_symmetry.space_group_name_H-M   'P 1'
#
loop_
_entity.id
_entity.type
_entity.pdbx_description
1 polymer ?
#
loop_
_entity_poly.entity_id
_entity_poly.type
_entity_poly.pdbx_seq_one_letter_code
_entity_poly.pdbx_strand_id
1 'polypeptide(L)'
;MDFIIEFNPAAFNHKVTEADIYQAFDTAIYDSLLDEPNDDDAQGKYLLIGFDSKANPLEILYNFISDYKVNVFHAMLYRSIYHYLLKLKE
;
A
#
# COMPACT_ATOMS: atom_id res chain seq x y z
N MET A 1 -13.69 -1.25 3.65
CA MET A 1 -12.53 -0.44 4.09
C MET A 1 -13.05 0.83 4.76
N ASP A 2 -12.52 1.13 5.94
CA ASP A 2 -13.08 2.22 6.76
C ASP A 2 -12.18 3.45 6.81
N PHE A 3 -11.12 3.49 6.00
CA PHE A 3 -10.20 4.61 5.99
C PHE A 3 -10.57 5.63 4.93
N ILE A 4 -10.27 6.88 5.22
CA ILE A 4 -10.20 7.91 4.19
C ILE A 4 -8.79 7.87 3.63
N ILE A 5 -8.66 7.80 2.31
CA ILE A 5 -7.36 7.73 1.65
C ILE A 5 -7.04 9.10 1.05
N GLU A 6 -5.90 9.67 1.46
CA GLU A 6 -5.31 10.80 0.78
C GLU A 6 -4.15 10.31 -0.07
N PHE A 7 -3.90 11.00 -1.16
CA PHE A 7 -2.89 10.57 -2.12
C PHE A 7 -1.81 11.63 -2.23
N ASN A 8 -0.58 11.25 -1.93
CA ASN A 8 0.57 12.06 -2.30
C ASN A 8 0.74 11.94 -3.82
N PRO A 9 1.07 13.03 -4.52
CA PRO A 9 1.27 12.94 -5.99
C PRO A 9 2.25 11.86 -6.41
N ALA A 10 3.24 11.55 -5.59
CA ALA A 10 4.21 10.50 -5.90
C ALA A 10 3.57 9.12 -6.04
N ALA A 11 2.36 8.91 -5.47
CA ALA A 11 1.65 7.64 -5.61
C ALA A 11 1.31 7.32 -7.06
N PHE A 12 1.31 8.32 -7.94
CA PHE A 12 0.90 8.13 -9.33
C PHE A 12 2.07 8.07 -10.30
N ASN A 13 3.31 8.01 -9.81
CA ASN A 13 4.50 8.01 -10.67
C ASN A 13 4.61 6.75 -11.54
N HIS A 14 3.95 5.67 -11.17
CA HIS A 14 4.04 4.39 -11.86
C HIS A 14 2.75 4.01 -12.57
N LYS A 15 1.93 5.01 -12.91
CA LYS A 15 0.71 4.83 -13.72
C LYS A 15 -0.38 4.01 -13.04
N VAL A 16 -0.34 3.89 -11.73
CA VAL A 16 -1.42 3.30 -10.96
C VAL A 16 -2.43 4.41 -10.66
N THR A 17 -3.71 4.12 -10.83
CA THR A 17 -4.77 5.11 -10.64
C THR A 17 -5.33 5.05 -9.23
N GLU A 18 -6.12 6.09 -8.86
CA GLU A 18 -6.83 6.05 -7.58
C GLU A 18 -7.73 4.83 -7.49
N ALA A 19 -8.45 4.51 -8.57
CA ALA A 19 -9.34 3.35 -8.57
C ALA A 19 -8.58 2.07 -8.31
N ASP A 20 -7.38 1.92 -8.89
CA ASP A 20 -6.53 0.76 -8.66
C ASP A 20 -6.14 0.66 -7.19
N ILE A 21 -5.82 1.78 -6.57
CA ILE A 21 -5.39 1.79 -5.17
C ILE A 21 -6.56 1.40 -4.27
N TYR A 22 -7.76 1.95 -4.50
CA TYR A 22 -8.93 1.54 -3.73
C TYR A 22 -9.19 0.05 -3.87
N GLN A 23 -9.09 -0.46 -5.09
CA GLN A 23 -9.29 -1.89 -5.34
C GLN A 23 -8.26 -2.73 -4.59
N ALA A 24 -7.01 -2.27 -4.57
CA ALA A 24 -5.95 -3.00 -3.88
C ALA A 24 -6.19 -3.05 -2.37
N PHE A 25 -6.68 -1.96 -1.77
CA PHE A 25 -7.04 -1.98 -0.35
C PHE A 25 -8.16 -2.98 -0.08
N ASP A 26 -9.14 -3.08 -0.99
CA ASP A 26 -10.26 -4.01 -0.81
C ASP A 26 -9.87 -5.47 -1.02
N THR A 27 -8.78 -5.73 -1.73
CA THR A 27 -8.35 -7.09 -2.07
C THR A 27 -7.03 -7.45 -1.40
N ALA A 28 -6.65 -6.72 -0.37
CA ALA A 28 -5.33 -6.88 0.26
C ALA A 28 -5.14 -8.29 0.81
N ILE A 29 -3.99 -8.87 0.49
CA ILE A 29 -3.56 -10.16 1.02
C ILE A 29 -2.42 -9.99 2.02
N TYR A 30 -1.86 -8.79 2.11
CA TYR A 30 -0.82 -8.45 3.07
C TYR A 30 -0.95 -6.98 3.41
N ASP A 31 -0.83 -6.66 4.69
CA ASP A 31 -0.91 -5.28 5.16
C ASP A 31 -0.23 -5.22 6.52
N SER A 32 0.97 -4.71 6.56
CA SER A 32 1.73 -4.71 7.80
C SER A 32 2.76 -3.60 7.82
N LEU A 33 3.17 -3.25 9.02
CA LEU A 33 4.23 -2.27 9.24
C LEU A 33 5.52 -2.75 8.57
N LEU A 34 6.07 -1.89 7.72
CA LEU A 34 7.30 -2.22 6.99
C LEU A 34 8.53 -1.82 7.77
N ASP A 35 8.52 -0.62 8.33
CA ASP A 35 9.66 -0.07 9.06
C ASP A 35 9.29 0.14 10.51
N GLU A 36 10.27 -0.06 11.41
CA GLU A 36 10.08 0.30 12.79
C GLU A 36 9.93 1.83 12.90
N PRO A 37 8.98 2.30 13.71
CA PRO A 37 8.82 3.75 13.87
C PRO A 37 9.84 4.30 14.87
N ASN A 38 11.09 4.00 14.65
CA ASN A 38 12.17 4.39 15.53
C ASN A 38 13.10 5.42 14.91
N ASP A 39 12.75 5.92 13.74
CA ASP A 39 13.51 6.97 13.11
C ASP A 39 12.86 8.31 13.40
N ASP A 40 13.46 9.36 12.87
CA ASP A 40 13.11 10.72 13.28
C ASP A 40 11.69 11.14 12.94
N ASP A 41 11.09 10.58 11.90
CA ASP A 41 9.75 11.01 11.55
C ASP A 41 8.67 10.26 12.32
N ALA A 42 9.04 9.29 13.13
CA ALA A 42 8.16 8.61 14.07
C ALA A 42 6.89 8.03 13.43
N GLN A 43 6.82 7.95 12.12
CA GLN A 43 5.67 7.42 11.40
C GLN A 43 6.10 6.16 10.68
N GLY A 44 5.59 5.04 11.12
CA GLY A 44 5.86 3.79 10.45
C GLY A 44 5.30 3.81 9.04
N LYS A 45 5.97 3.11 8.15
CA LYS A 45 5.50 2.89 6.80
C LYS A 45 4.87 1.53 6.72
N TYR A 46 3.70 1.47 6.14
CA TYR A 46 2.98 0.20 5.97
C TYR A 46 3.09 -0.24 4.53
N LEU A 47 3.30 -1.54 4.35
CA LEU A 47 3.27 -2.17 3.05
C LEU A 47 1.97 -2.95 2.92
N LEU A 48 1.24 -2.66 1.86
CA LEU A 48 0.04 -3.40 1.51
C LEU A 48 0.24 -4.02 0.14
N ILE A 49 -0.13 -5.28 0.00
CA ILE A 49 -0.18 -5.94 -1.30
C ILE A 49 -1.61 -6.33 -1.55
N GLY A 50 -2.16 -5.82 -2.63
CA GLY A 50 -3.50 -6.12 -3.10
C GLY A 50 -3.49 -6.18 -4.61
N PHE A 51 -4.67 -6.14 -5.22
CA PHE A 51 -4.78 -6.36 -6.66
C PHE A 51 -5.58 -5.24 -7.30
N ASP A 52 -5.20 -4.86 -8.53
CA ASP A 52 -6.01 -3.96 -9.32
C ASP A 52 -7.20 -4.73 -9.94
N SER A 53 -8.01 -4.04 -10.73
CA SER A 53 -9.20 -4.65 -11.33
C SER A 53 -8.88 -5.76 -12.34
N LYS A 54 -7.64 -5.83 -12.79
CA LYS A 54 -7.19 -6.86 -13.73
C LYS A 54 -6.42 -7.98 -13.01
N ALA A 55 -6.49 -7.99 -11.67
CA ALA A 55 -5.81 -8.98 -10.82
C ALA A 55 -4.28 -8.90 -10.87
N ASN A 56 -3.74 -7.75 -11.25
CA ASN A 56 -2.30 -7.53 -11.13
C ASN A 56 -1.96 -7.15 -9.69
N PRO A 57 -0.97 -7.80 -9.07
CA PRO A 57 -0.60 -7.45 -7.70
C PRO A 57 0.11 -6.10 -7.64
N LEU A 58 -0.30 -5.30 -6.70
CA LEU A 58 0.27 -3.97 -6.47
C LEU A 58 0.94 -3.94 -5.12
N GLU A 59 2.08 -3.25 -5.03
CA GLU A 59 2.67 -2.87 -3.76
C GLU A 59 2.31 -1.42 -3.47
N ILE A 60 1.81 -1.17 -2.27
CA ILE A 60 1.38 0.15 -1.86
C ILE A 60 2.05 0.47 -0.54
N LEU A 61 2.65 1.65 -0.45
CA LEU A 61 3.20 2.15 0.80
C LEU A 61 2.33 3.31 1.27
N TYR A 62 1.99 3.26 2.55
CA TYR A 62 1.18 4.32 3.14
C TYR A 62 1.56 4.51 4.60
N ASN A 63 1.14 5.63 5.15
CA ASN A 63 1.25 5.88 6.58
C ASN A 63 -0.07 6.46 7.08
N PHE A 64 -0.26 6.39 8.39
CA PHE A 64 -1.45 6.96 9.02
C PHE A 64 -1.24 8.44 9.28
N ILE A 65 -2.22 9.25 8.88
CA ILE A 65 -2.30 10.66 9.24
C ILE A 65 -3.06 10.80 10.56
N SER A 66 -4.07 9.95 10.73
CA SER A 66 -4.87 9.88 11.95
C SER A 66 -5.40 8.47 12.07
N ASP A 67 -6.24 8.20 13.08
CA ASP A 67 -6.77 6.85 13.31
C ASP A 67 -7.60 6.33 12.14
N TYR A 68 -8.13 7.23 11.31
CA TYR A 68 -9.03 6.82 10.22
C TYR A 68 -8.61 7.35 8.86
N LYS A 69 -7.44 7.98 8.76
CA LYS A 69 -6.99 8.59 7.50
C LYS A 69 -5.58 8.14 7.19
N VAL A 70 -5.37 7.66 5.98
CA VAL A 70 -4.06 7.22 5.53
C VAL A 70 -3.61 8.07 4.35
N ASN A 71 -2.30 8.20 4.21
CA ASN A 71 -1.67 8.88 3.09
C ASN A 71 -0.91 7.84 2.28
N VAL A 72 -1.32 7.65 1.03
CA VAL A 72 -0.62 6.76 0.11
C VAL A 72 0.43 7.58 -0.62
N PHE A 73 1.69 7.14 -0.55
CA PHE A 73 2.78 7.88 -1.17
C PHE A 73 3.56 7.05 -2.19
N HIS A 74 3.19 5.78 -2.39
CA HIS A 74 3.85 4.91 -3.37
C HIS A 74 2.89 3.81 -3.78
N ALA A 75 2.78 3.58 -5.08
CA ALA A 75 1.96 2.48 -5.61
C ALA A 75 2.53 2.06 -6.96
N MET A 76 2.75 0.77 -7.13
CA MET A 76 3.24 0.22 -8.40
C MET A 76 2.97 -1.28 -8.44
N LEU A 77 3.16 -1.88 -9.61
CA LEU A 77 3.17 -3.34 -9.69
C LEU A 77 4.19 -3.88 -8.71
N TYR A 78 3.84 -4.94 -7.98
CA TYR A 78 4.73 -5.42 -6.94
C TYR A 78 6.06 -5.89 -7.54
N ARG A 79 7.13 -5.69 -6.77
CA ARG A 79 8.47 -6.10 -7.17
C ARG A 79 8.79 -7.47 -6.59
N SER A 80 9.67 -8.18 -7.27
CA SER A 80 10.03 -9.54 -6.87
C SER A 80 10.59 -9.63 -5.44
N ILE A 81 11.09 -8.52 -4.90
CA ILE A 81 11.57 -8.53 -3.52
C ILE A 81 10.45 -8.85 -2.52
N TYR A 82 9.19 -8.67 -2.91
CA TYR A 82 8.05 -8.99 -2.06
C TYR A 82 7.40 -10.32 -2.42
N HIS A 83 7.99 -11.07 -3.33
CA HIS A 83 7.38 -12.31 -3.82
C HIS A 83 7.09 -13.31 -2.69
N TYR A 84 7.96 -13.34 -1.69
CA TYR A 84 7.77 -14.26 -0.58
C TYR A 84 6.48 -13.98 0.20
N LEU A 85 5.98 -12.75 0.19
CA LEU A 85 4.75 -12.42 0.88
C LEU A 85 3.53 -13.04 0.22
N LEU A 86 3.56 -13.18 -1.11
CA LEU A 86 2.46 -13.83 -1.83
C LEU A 86 2.39 -15.30 -1.47
N LYS A 87 3.53 -15.94 -1.24
CA LYS A 87 3.56 -17.36 -0.92
C LYS A 87 3.00 -17.68 0.45
N LEU A 88 2.98 -16.70 1.35
CA LEU A 88 2.42 -16.93 2.69
C LEU A 88 0.92 -17.16 2.65
N LYS A 89 0.25 -16.84 1.54
CA LYS A 89 -1.19 -16.96 1.40
C LYS A 89 -1.64 -18.21 0.64
N GLU A 90 -0.71 -18.98 0.18
CA GLU A 90 -1.03 -20.22 -0.53
C GLU A 90 -1.34 -21.37 0.41
#